data_a9e0c611e0157ce292272effd6507e5f
#
_entry.id   a9e0c611e0157ce292272effd6507e5f
#
_cell.length_a   1.000
_cell.length_b   1.000
_cell.length_c   1.000
_cell.angle_alpha   90.00
_cell.angle_beta   90.00
_cell.angle_gamma   90.00
#
_symmetry.space_group_name_H-M   'P 1'
#
loop_
_entity.id
_entity.type
_entity.pdbx_description
1 polymer ?
#
loop_
_entity_poly.entity_id
_entity_poly.type
_entity_poly.pdbx_seq_one_letter_code
_entity_poly.pdbx_strand_id
1 'polypeptide(L)'
;LAVRAAQEHGAVGVLLYTDPADDGGVTEAHGHAAYPDGPARQRSSVERGSVQALSFQPGDPSTPGAPSYRDAARLPREEAISLPRIPSLPISYMHAQRLLRDMEGVGVEASAVRPDWGGAIPHTTYWTGPSRHMAHMTNEMDMQTRDIWNVYAVIPGHIDTQRIMVGHHRDAWGFGAGDPSSGTAAVHEVVRGLGHLLRRGWRPARTIVLASWDAEEYGLVGSTECGEDYASFLQDHVALYHNLDMAVRGSQFRARASPSLQRVLHDAVKALPNVTLDLVGPLGSGSDFTVFLQPLGIASS
;
A
#
# COMPACT_ATOMS: atom_id res chain seq x y z
N LEU A 1 -3.80 6.88 8.67
CA LEU A 1 -4.00 8.28 9.09
C LEU A 1 -5.34 8.51 9.80
N ALA A 2 -6.45 7.87 9.36
CA ALA A 2 -7.77 8.07 9.96
C ALA A 2 -7.82 7.76 11.48
N VAL A 3 -7.23 6.61 11.89
CA VAL A 3 -7.19 6.23 13.32
C VAL A 3 -6.38 7.23 14.14
N ARG A 4 -5.26 7.72 13.61
CA ARG A 4 -4.45 8.73 14.28
C ARG A 4 -5.20 10.06 14.42
N ALA A 5 -5.85 10.53 13.36
CA ALA A 5 -6.67 11.74 13.42
C ALA A 5 -7.79 11.61 14.47
N ALA A 6 -8.49 10.50 14.50
CA ALA A 6 -9.51 10.24 15.51
C ALA A 6 -8.93 10.29 16.94
N GLN A 7 -7.78 9.66 17.16
CA GLN A 7 -7.06 9.69 18.44
C GLN A 7 -6.71 11.14 18.87
N GLU A 8 -6.17 11.94 17.95
CA GLU A 8 -5.79 13.33 18.20
C GLU A 8 -7.00 14.22 18.52
N HIS A 9 -8.19 13.83 18.05
CA HIS A 9 -9.46 14.48 18.38
C HIS A 9 -10.20 13.83 19.57
N GLY A 10 -9.54 12.99 20.38
CA GLY A 10 -10.06 12.46 21.62
C GLY A 10 -10.95 11.21 21.49
N ALA A 11 -10.96 10.55 20.35
CA ALA A 11 -11.63 9.26 20.22
C ALA A 11 -10.94 8.20 21.09
N VAL A 12 -11.73 7.31 21.69
CA VAL A 12 -11.25 6.19 22.51
C VAL A 12 -11.15 4.87 21.74
N GLY A 13 -11.63 4.85 20.49
CA GLY A 13 -11.55 3.72 19.59
C GLY A 13 -12.13 4.09 18.21
N VAL A 14 -11.84 3.28 17.19
CA VAL A 14 -12.28 3.54 15.81
C VAL A 14 -12.80 2.27 15.18
N LEU A 15 -13.99 2.34 14.60
CA LEU A 15 -14.52 1.34 13.69
C LEU A 15 -14.33 1.82 12.25
N LEU A 16 -13.67 1.02 11.43
CA LEU A 16 -13.38 1.33 10.03
C LEU A 16 -14.28 0.50 9.12
N TYR A 17 -14.82 1.11 8.08
CA TYR A 17 -15.52 0.39 7.04
C TYR A 17 -15.33 1.09 5.70
N THR A 18 -15.43 0.33 4.60
CA THR A 18 -15.45 0.87 3.25
C THR A 18 -16.89 1.03 2.79
N ASP A 19 -17.28 2.25 2.42
CA ASP A 19 -18.62 2.53 1.90
C ASP A 19 -18.74 2.04 0.44
N PRO A 20 -19.90 1.51 0.01
CA PRO A 20 -20.11 1.14 -1.39
C PRO A 20 -19.98 2.31 -2.39
N ALA A 21 -20.07 3.54 -1.94
CA ALA A 21 -19.79 4.72 -2.78
C ALA A 21 -18.38 4.71 -3.35
N ASP A 22 -17.42 4.10 -2.64
CA ASP A 22 -16.01 4.01 -3.02
C ASP A 22 -15.69 2.83 -3.95
N ASP A 23 -16.68 1.98 -4.26
CA ASP A 23 -16.50 0.78 -5.09
C ASP A 23 -16.51 1.08 -6.62
N GLY A 24 -16.39 2.33 -7.01
CA GLY A 24 -16.25 2.73 -8.42
C GLY A 24 -17.42 2.37 -9.34
N GLY A 25 -18.62 2.21 -8.77
CA GLY A 25 -19.82 1.82 -9.50
C GLY A 25 -19.97 0.30 -9.70
N VAL A 26 -19.02 -0.51 -9.23
CA VAL A 26 -19.11 -1.99 -9.29
C VAL A 26 -19.81 -2.50 -8.03
N THR A 27 -21.11 -2.29 -7.94
CA THR A 27 -21.93 -2.67 -6.79
C THR A 27 -23.20 -3.42 -7.21
N GLU A 28 -23.85 -4.11 -6.28
CA GLU A 28 -25.15 -4.75 -6.52
C GLU A 28 -26.24 -3.71 -6.92
N ALA A 29 -26.17 -2.49 -6.38
CA ALA A 29 -27.09 -1.40 -6.74
C ALA A 29 -26.95 -0.97 -8.21
N HIS A 30 -25.77 -1.17 -8.81
CA HIS A 30 -25.51 -0.91 -10.23
C HIS A 30 -25.66 -2.15 -11.12
N GLY A 31 -26.29 -3.24 -10.60
CA GLY A 31 -26.61 -4.44 -11.36
C GLY A 31 -25.50 -5.48 -11.46
N HIS A 32 -24.42 -5.33 -10.71
CA HIS A 32 -23.36 -6.35 -10.64
C HIS A 32 -23.69 -7.37 -9.56
N ALA A 33 -23.52 -8.66 -9.89
CA ALA A 33 -23.62 -9.71 -8.87
C ALA A 33 -22.45 -9.60 -7.87
N ALA A 34 -22.70 -9.96 -6.62
CA ALA A 34 -21.67 -10.01 -5.61
C ALA A 34 -20.74 -11.22 -5.81
N TYR A 35 -19.49 -11.09 -5.39
CA TYR A 35 -18.56 -12.21 -5.39
C TYR A 35 -19.13 -13.41 -4.58
N PRO A 36 -18.99 -14.68 -5.02
CA PRO A 36 -18.17 -15.15 -6.16
C PRO A 36 -18.90 -15.12 -7.53
N ASP A 37 -20.17 -14.79 -7.57
CA ASP A 37 -20.99 -14.87 -8.80
C ASP A 37 -20.76 -13.66 -9.74
N GLY A 38 -20.13 -12.61 -9.26
CA GLY A 38 -19.78 -11.41 -10.00
C GLY A 38 -18.72 -10.56 -9.30
N PRO A 39 -18.43 -9.38 -9.85
CA PRO A 39 -17.31 -8.56 -9.39
C PRO A 39 -17.64 -7.65 -8.19
N ALA A 40 -18.91 -7.51 -7.80
CA ALA A 40 -19.28 -6.61 -6.71
C ALA A 40 -18.79 -7.15 -5.36
N ARG A 41 -18.38 -6.24 -4.48
CA ARG A 41 -17.94 -6.57 -3.14
C ARG A 41 -19.13 -7.07 -2.29
N GLN A 42 -18.94 -8.17 -1.58
CA GLN A 42 -19.95 -8.69 -0.66
C GLN A 42 -20.22 -7.71 0.48
N ARG A 43 -21.45 -7.63 0.92
CA ARG A 43 -21.88 -6.79 2.06
C ARG A 43 -21.18 -7.14 3.37
N SER A 44 -20.77 -8.40 3.53
CA SER A 44 -20.05 -8.94 4.69
C SER A 44 -18.54 -8.77 4.60
N SER A 45 -17.99 -8.30 3.48
CA SER A 45 -16.57 -8.07 3.31
C SER A 45 -16.05 -7.05 4.32
N VAL A 46 -14.90 -7.36 4.89
CA VAL A 46 -14.19 -6.51 5.85
C VAL A 46 -12.90 -6.05 5.19
N GLU A 47 -12.63 -4.75 5.25
CA GLU A 47 -11.36 -4.19 4.80
C GLU A 47 -10.23 -4.72 5.69
N ARG A 48 -9.12 -5.08 5.07
CA ARG A 48 -7.88 -5.44 5.76
C ARG A 48 -6.85 -4.36 5.50
N GLY A 49 -5.87 -4.26 6.36
CA GLY A 49 -4.81 -3.28 6.21
C GLY A 49 -4.15 -2.93 7.52
N SER A 50 -3.05 -2.21 7.43
CA SER A 50 -2.33 -1.65 8.57
C SER A 50 -2.87 -0.26 8.93
N VAL A 51 -2.91 0.04 10.22
CA VAL A 51 -3.21 1.39 10.74
C VAL A 51 -1.96 2.15 11.16
N GLN A 52 -0.78 1.60 10.88
CA GLN A 52 0.49 2.31 11.07
C GLN A 52 0.51 3.61 10.25
N ALA A 53 1.01 4.67 10.85
CA ALA A 53 1.08 5.97 10.19
C ALA A 53 2.36 6.09 9.35
N LEU A 54 2.38 5.45 8.17
CA LEU A 54 3.52 5.34 7.26
C LEU A 54 4.15 6.69 6.87
N SER A 55 3.33 7.74 6.77
CA SER A 55 3.81 9.09 6.46
C SER A 55 4.68 9.69 7.58
N PHE A 56 4.63 9.13 8.79
CA PHE A 56 5.48 9.54 9.89
C PHE A 56 6.70 8.64 9.99
N GLN A 57 6.49 7.34 9.82
CA GLN A 57 7.55 6.37 9.94
C GLN A 57 7.12 5.02 9.33
N PRO A 58 7.65 4.66 8.16
CA PRO A 58 7.57 3.29 7.63
C PRO A 58 8.56 2.38 8.36
N GLY A 59 8.54 1.10 8.05
CA GLY A 59 9.43 0.10 8.62
C GLY A 59 8.97 -0.44 9.96
N ASP A 60 9.86 -1.12 10.66
CA ASP A 60 9.61 -1.65 12.00
C ASP A 60 9.41 -0.49 12.98
N PRO A 61 8.23 -0.33 13.57
CA PRO A 61 7.96 0.79 14.47
C PRO A 61 8.80 0.78 15.75
N SER A 62 9.46 -0.34 16.07
CA SER A 62 10.30 -0.48 17.25
C SER A 62 11.76 -0.10 17.02
N THR A 63 12.21 0.02 15.76
CA THR A 63 13.59 0.38 15.39
C THR A 63 13.65 1.55 14.41
N PRO A 64 13.02 2.68 14.70
CA PRO A 64 12.86 3.78 13.76
C PRO A 64 14.19 4.35 13.26
N GLY A 65 14.41 4.34 11.95
CA GLY A 65 15.61 4.88 11.30
C GLY A 65 16.85 4.02 11.50
N ALA A 66 16.70 2.78 11.94
CA ALA A 66 17.80 1.83 12.14
C ALA A 66 17.38 0.40 11.78
N PRO A 67 18.30 -0.40 11.22
CA PRO A 67 17.99 -1.76 10.78
C PRO A 67 17.48 -2.65 11.93
N SER A 68 16.42 -3.40 11.65
CA SER A 68 15.72 -4.25 12.63
C SER A 68 16.40 -5.63 12.78
N TYR A 69 17.65 -5.64 13.20
CA TYR A 69 18.34 -6.89 13.51
C TYR A 69 17.76 -7.59 14.75
N ARG A 70 18.05 -8.88 14.91
CA ARG A 70 17.54 -9.67 16.03
C ARG A 70 17.93 -9.10 17.40
N ASP A 71 19.10 -8.52 17.50
CA ASP A 71 19.69 -7.90 18.70
C ASP A 71 19.61 -6.37 18.71
N ALA A 72 18.84 -5.77 17.80
CA ALA A 72 18.64 -4.33 17.76
C ALA A 72 17.95 -3.84 19.04
N ALA A 73 18.37 -2.67 19.50
CA ALA A 73 17.68 -1.97 20.58
C ALA A 73 16.31 -1.51 20.08
N ARG A 74 15.24 -1.88 20.79
CA ARG A 74 13.87 -1.62 20.37
C ARG A 74 13.18 -0.65 21.29
N LEU A 75 12.42 0.27 20.70
CA LEU A 75 11.53 1.16 21.45
C LEU A 75 10.36 0.37 22.05
N PRO A 76 9.91 0.73 23.26
CA PRO A 76 8.61 0.30 23.75
C PRO A 76 7.49 0.74 22.80
N ARG A 77 6.42 -0.05 22.71
CA ARG A 77 5.29 0.24 21.82
C ARG A 77 4.69 1.63 22.04
N GLU A 78 4.61 2.07 23.27
CA GLU A 78 4.06 3.37 23.67
C GLU A 78 4.91 4.56 23.20
N GLU A 79 6.17 4.32 22.82
CA GLU A 79 7.06 5.33 22.26
C GLU A 79 7.06 5.34 20.73
N ALA A 80 6.55 4.27 20.10
CA ALA A 80 6.46 4.17 18.64
C ALA A 80 5.43 5.16 18.08
N ILE A 81 5.91 6.23 17.46
CA ILE A 81 5.06 7.35 17.00
C ILE A 81 4.17 6.99 15.80
N SER A 82 4.51 5.97 15.05
CA SER A 82 3.72 5.49 13.92
C SER A 82 2.55 4.59 14.31
N LEU A 83 2.55 4.07 15.54
CA LEU A 83 1.47 3.20 16.02
C LEU A 83 0.36 4.02 16.71
N PRO A 84 -0.92 3.71 16.45
CA PRO A 84 -2.02 4.30 17.19
C PRO A 84 -2.06 3.76 18.63
N ARG A 85 -2.56 4.60 19.54
CA ARG A 85 -2.70 4.28 20.99
C ARG A 85 -4.13 3.91 21.37
N ILE A 86 -5.06 4.00 20.43
CA ILE A 86 -6.46 3.61 20.60
C ILE A 86 -6.75 2.35 19.77
N PRO A 87 -7.66 1.49 20.22
CA PRO A 87 -8.04 0.32 19.44
C PRO A 87 -8.77 0.73 18.15
N SER A 88 -8.53 -0.02 17.09
CA SER A 88 -9.27 0.08 15.83
C SER A 88 -9.71 -1.30 15.38
N LEU A 89 -10.88 -1.37 14.76
CA LEU A 89 -11.42 -2.62 14.23
C LEU A 89 -12.09 -2.37 12.88
N PRO A 90 -11.68 -3.07 11.82
CA PRO A 90 -12.40 -3.03 10.57
C PRO A 90 -13.69 -3.87 10.67
N ILE A 91 -14.78 -3.32 10.15
CA ILE A 91 -16.09 -3.98 10.10
C ILE A 91 -16.65 -3.92 8.68
N SER A 92 -17.57 -4.81 8.36
CA SER A 92 -18.27 -4.76 7.08
C SER A 92 -19.27 -3.61 7.04
N TYR A 93 -19.60 -3.11 5.84
CA TYR A 93 -20.63 -2.09 5.71
C TYR A 93 -22.04 -2.59 6.13
N MET A 94 -22.27 -3.90 6.11
CA MET A 94 -23.47 -4.51 6.66
C MET A 94 -23.58 -4.29 8.19
N HIS A 95 -22.47 -4.35 8.89
CA HIS A 95 -22.43 -4.06 10.33
C HIS A 95 -22.43 -2.56 10.59
N ALA A 96 -21.67 -1.78 9.79
CA ALA A 96 -21.67 -0.32 9.88
C ALA A 96 -23.07 0.28 9.70
N GLN A 97 -23.87 -0.28 8.79
CA GLN A 97 -25.25 0.15 8.56
C GLN A 97 -26.09 0.20 9.84
N ARG A 98 -25.94 -0.80 10.71
CA ARG A 98 -26.70 -0.85 11.98
C ARG A 98 -26.32 0.30 12.89
N LEU A 99 -25.02 0.60 12.99
CA LEU A 99 -24.50 1.68 13.82
C LEU A 99 -24.89 3.05 13.25
N LEU A 100 -24.81 3.23 11.94
CA LEU A 100 -25.17 4.48 11.28
C LEU A 100 -26.67 4.80 11.44
N ARG A 101 -27.54 3.80 11.31
CA ARG A 101 -28.98 3.96 11.54
C ARG A 101 -29.33 4.34 12.97
N ASP A 102 -28.55 3.90 13.95
CA ASP A 102 -28.74 4.29 15.35
C ASP A 102 -28.44 5.77 15.59
N MET A 103 -27.68 6.39 14.71
CA MET A 103 -27.37 7.82 14.74
C MET A 103 -28.36 8.68 13.91
N GLU A 104 -29.27 8.06 13.15
CA GLU A 104 -30.18 8.77 12.26
C GLU A 104 -31.04 9.79 13.02
N GLY A 105 -31.06 11.03 12.53
CA GLY A 105 -31.77 12.14 13.17
C GLY A 105 -31.10 12.67 14.43
N VAL A 106 -29.87 12.28 14.74
CA VAL A 106 -29.14 12.75 15.92
C VAL A 106 -27.90 13.54 15.50
N GLY A 107 -27.76 14.74 16.04
CA GLY A 107 -26.71 15.67 15.64
C GLY A 107 -27.02 16.41 14.36
N VAL A 108 -26.06 16.50 13.44
CA VAL A 108 -26.18 17.18 12.15
C VAL A 108 -26.09 16.16 11.02
N GLU A 109 -26.94 16.31 10.02
CA GLU A 109 -26.82 15.48 8.83
C GLU A 109 -25.49 15.73 8.11
N ALA A 110 -24.81 14.69 7.69
CA ALA A 110 -23.46 14.75 7.16
C ALA A 110 -23.35 15.69 5.95
N SER A 111 -24.33 15.66 5.05
CA SER A 111 -24.43 16.55 3.88
C SER A 111 -24.53 18.03 4.22
N ALA A 112 -25.08 18.37 5.40
CA ALA A 112 -25.14 19.74 5.91
C ALA A 112 -23.81 20.21 6.54
N VAL A 113 -22.96 19.27 6.98
CA VAL A 113 -21.60 19.57 7.46
C VAL A 113 -20.68 19.77 6.26
N ARG A 114 -20.76 18.87 5.28
CA ARG A 114 -19.96 18.90 4.06
C ARG A 114 -20.73 18.25 2.90
N PRO A 115 -20.96 18.95 1.79
CA PRO A 115 -21.84 18.47 0.71
C PRO A 115 -21.43 17.13 0.10
N ASP A 116 -20.15 16.80 0.13
CA ASP A 116 -19.61 15.54 -0.37
C ASP A 116 -19.48 14.44 0.72
N TRP A 117 -19.90 14.73 1.95
CA TRP A 117 -19.96 13.72 3.00
C TRP A 117 -21.27 12.95 2.92
N GLY A 118 -21.22 11.82 2.28
CA GLY A 118 -22.32 10.89 2.09
C GLY A 118 -21.79 9.50 1.81
N GLY A 119 -22.67 8.59 1.48
CA GLY A 119 -22.32 7.22 1.12
C GLY A 119 -23.44 6.54 0.34
N ALA A 120 -23.25 5.27 0.00
CA ALA A 120 -24.17 4.47 -0.80
C ALA A 120 -24.68 3.21 -0.07
N ILE A 121 -24.58 3.15 1.26
CA ILE A 121 -25.20 2.05 2.01
C ILE A 121 -26.72 2.16 1.86
N PRO A 122 -27.40 1.10 1.37
CA PRO A 122 -28.83 1.15 1.09
C PRO A 122 -29.65 1.54 2.32
N HIS A 123 -30.64 2.43 2.12
CA HIS A 123 -31.56 2.87 3.17
C HIS A 123 -30.86 3.43 4.42
N THR A 124 -29.79 4.19 4.25
CA THR A 124 -29.01 4.79 5.34
C THR A 124 -28.76 6.25 5.05
N THR A 125 -29.06 7.11 6.02
CA THR A 125 -28.63 8.51 6.06
C THR A 125 -27.46 8.64 7.03
N TYR A 126 -26.57 9.59 6.75
CA TYR A 126 -25.33 9.76 7.50
C TYR A 126 -25.47 10.97 8.43
N TRP A 127 -25.21 10.77 9.72
CA TRP A 127 -25.35 11.77 10.76
C TRP A 127 -24.12 11.80 11.64
N THR A 128 -23.86 12.94 12.24
CA THR A 128 -22.70 13.09 13.14
C THR A 128 -22.85 12.37 14.47
N GLY A 129 -24.07 12.00 14.84
CA GLY A 129 -24.36 11.45 16.15
C GLY A 129 -24.41 12.51 17.26
N PRO A 130 -24.25 12.12 18.53
CA PRO A 130 -23.83 10.77 19.01
C PRO A 130 -24.92 9.70 18.87
N SER A 131 -24.51 8.42 18.91
CA SER A 131 -25.45 7.30 19.01
C SER A 131 -26.24 7.35 20.31
N ARG A 132 -27.45 6.82 20.28
CA ARG A 132 -28.30 6.65 21.48
C ARG A 132 -27.84 5.49 22.37
N HIS A 133 -27.04 4.59 21.82
CA HIS A 133 -26.54 3.41 22.49
C HIS A 133 -25.03 3.45 22.64
N MET A 134 -24.53 2.72 23.62
CA MET A 134 -23.10 2.52 23.82
C MET A 134 -22.60 1.39 22.91
N ALA A 135 -21.47 1.62 22.24
CA ALA A 135 -20.75 0.58 21.56
C ALA A 135 -19.64 0.01 22.46
N HIS A 136 -19.48 -1.30 22.45
CA HIS A 136 -18.36 -1.97 23.08
C HIS A 136 -17.51 -2.64 21.99
N MET A 137 -16.21 -2.41 22.04
CA MET A 137 -15.24 -2.97 21.10
C MET A 137 -14.08 -3.61 21.86
N THR A 138 -13.71 -4.81 21.43
CA THR A 138 -12.49 -5.49 21.89
C THR A 138 -11.63 -5.77 20.67
N ASN A 139 -10.36 -5.39 20.74
CA ASN A 139 -9.35 -5.74 19.75
C ASN A 139 -8.16 -6.39 20.46
N GLU A 140 -8.02 -7.69 20.29
CA GLU A 140 -6.90 -8.46 20.83
C GLU A 140 -5.80 -8.55 19.78
N MET A 141 -4.67 -7.91 20.05
CA MET A 141 -3.54 -7.84 19.14
C MET A 141 -2.51 -8.93 19.46
N ASP A 142 -2.10 -9.68 18.44
CA ASP A 142 -0.93 -10.56 18.53
C ASP A 142 0.34 -9.76 18.18
N MET A 143 1.03 -9.27 19.22
CA MET A 143 2.24 -8.43 19.09
C MET A 143 3.49 -9.29 19.21
N GLN A 144 3.83 -10.00 18.14
CA GLN A 144 5.03 -10.85 18.09
C GLN A 144 6.06 -10.27 17.11
N THR A 145 7.33 -10.34 17.51
CA THR A 145 8.45 -10.12 16.58
C THR A 145 8.67 -11.42 15.81
N ARG A 146 8.72 -11.32 14.48
CA ARG A 146 8.93 -12.45 13.56
C ARG A 146 10.00 -12.11 12.54
N ASP A 147 10.73 -13.13 12.09
CA ASP A 147 11.67 -12.96 10.98
C ASP A 147 10.89 -12.73 9.67
N ILE A 148 11.43 -11.86 8.82
CA ILE A 148 10.95 -11.61 7.46
C ILE A 148 12.09 -11.87 6.48
N TRP A 149 11.78 -12.12 5.21
CA TRP A 149 12.78 -12.50 4.21
C TRP A 149 12.62 -11.70 2.93
N ASN A 150 13.56 -10.80 2.66
CA ASN A 150 13.69 -10.21 1.33
C ASN A 150 14.48 -11.15 0.41
N VAL A 151 14.10 -11.20 -0.86
CA VAL A 151 14.78 -12.04 -1.87
C VAL A 151 15.36 -11.14 -2.96
N TYR A 152 16.61 -11.38 -3.31
CA TYR A 152 17.31 -10.61 -4.32
C TYR A 152 17.84 -11.49 -5.43
N ALA A 153 17.75 -10.99 -6.68
CA ALA A 153 18.45 -11.55 -7.82
C ALA A 153 19.25 -10.43 -8.49
N VAL A 154 20.49 -10.75 -8.90
CA VAL A 154 21.40 -9.77 -9.48
C VAL A 154 21.85 -10.23 -10.86
N ILE A 155 21.71 -9.35 -11.85
CA ILE A 155 22.23 -9.52 -13.20
C ILE A 155 23.39 -8.54 -13.38
N PRO A 156 24.65 -8.98 -13.35
CA PRO A 156 25.80 -8.09 -13.49
C PRO A 156 25.81 -7.39 -14.85
N GLY A 157 26.01 -6.08 -14.81
CA GLY A 157 26.18 -5.22 -15.99
C GLY A 157 27.65 -5.02 -16.35
N HIS A 158 27.88 -4.26 -17.44
CA HIS A 158 29.22 -3.81 -17.82
C HIS A 158 29.73 -2.68 -16.90
N ILE A 159 28.80 -1.88 -16.36
CA ILE A 159 29.05 -0.82 -15.39
C ILE A 159 28.60 -1.35 -14.02
N ASP A 160 29.53 -1.75 -13.20
CA ASP A 160 29.28 -2.39 -11.89
C ASP A 160 29.04 -1.36 -10.77
N THR A 161 29.43 -0.10 -10.97
CA THR A 161 29.24 1.01 -10.03
C THR A 161 27.84 1.61 -10.06
N GLN A 162 27.01 1.25 -11.04
CA GLN A 162 25.64 1.75 -11.19
C GLN A 162 24.65 0.59 -11.28
N ARG A 163 23.55 0.72 -10.55
CA ARG A 163 22.49 -0.28 -10.50
C ARG A 163 21.14 0.31 -10.84
N ILE A 164 20.33 -0.48 -11.52
CA ILE A 164 18.89 -0.27 -11.68
C ILE A 164 18.22 -1.30 -10.80
N MET A 165 17.38 -0.86 -9.90
CA MET A 165 16.67 -1.75 -9.00
C MET A 165 15.19 -1.82 -9.38
N VAL A 166 14.64 -3.02 -9.42
CA VAL A 166 13.22 -3.28 -9.70
C VAL A 166 12.69 -4.12 -8.56
N GLY A 167 11.63 -3.66 -7.91
CA GLY A 167 11.09 -4.34 -6.74
C GLY A 167 9.59 -4.51 -6.79
N HIS A 168 9.14 -5.50 -6.06
CA HIS A 168 7.75 -5.76 -5.72
C HIS A 168 7.67 -6.39 -4.34
N HIS A 169 6.54 -6.29 -3.66
CA HIS A 169 6.31 -7.12 -2.48
C HIS A 169 5.58 -8.41 -2.84
N ARG A 170 5.52 -9.35 -1.92
CA ARG A 170 4.89 -10.67 -2.13
C ARG A 170 3.98 -11.11 -0.99
N ASP A 171 4.00 -10.43 0.14
CA ASP A 171 3.05 -10.63 1.22
C ASP A 171 1.70 -9.97 0.87
N ALA A 172 0.61 -10.49 1.44
CA ALA A 172 -0.73 -10.05 1.12
C ALA A 172 -1.68 -10.19 2.32
N TRP A 173 -2.72 -9.35 2.39
CA TRP A 173 -3.78 -9.44 3.39
C TRP A 173 -4.76 -10.61 3.19
N GLY A 174 -4.53 -11.46 2.26
CA GLY A 174 -5.40 -12.58 1.94
C GLY A 174 -4.85 -13.35 0.74
N PHE A 175 -5.66 -13.57 -0.30
CA PHE A 175 -5.20 -14.27 -1.50
C PHE A 175 -4.29 -13.42 -2.40
N GLY A 176 -4.35 -12.09 -2.28
CA GLY A 176 -3.43 -11.19 -2.93
C GLY A 176 -3.44 -11.21 -4.46
N ALA A 177 -4.57 -11.50 -5.11
CA ALA A 177 -4.60 -11.68 -6.56
C ALA A 177 -4.22 -10.41 -7.35
N GLY A 178 -4.68 -9.24 -6.90
CA GLY A 178 -4.29 -7.94 -7.46
C GLY A 178 -3.07 -7.38 -6.74
N ASP A 179 -3.15 -7.33 -5.41
CA ASP A 179 -2.18 -6.80 -4.49
C ASP A 179 -1.60 -7.93 -3.64
N PRO A 180 -0.30 -8.30 -3.83
CA PRO A 180 0.62 -7.81 -4.86
C PRO A 180 0.86 -8.80 -6.02
N SER A 181 0.10 -9.93 -6.09
CA SER A 181 0.46 -11.02 -7.02
C SER A 181 0.49 -10.59 -8.47
N SER A 182 -0.24 -9.54 -8.86
CA SER A 182 -0.16 -8.99 -10.22
C SER A 182 1.21 -8.35 -10.49
N GLY A 183 1.79 -7.63 -9.52
CA GLY A 183 3.16 -7.11 -9.60
C GLY A 183 4.20 -8.22 -9.58
N THR A 184 4.03 -9.18 -8.68
CA THR A 184 4.89 -10.38 -8.60
C THR A 184 4.93 -11.12 -9.94
N ALA A 185 3.78 -11.36 -10.57
CA ALA A 185 3.69 -12.03 -11.87
C ALA A 185 4.38 -11.21 -12.97
N ALA A 186 4.19 -9.89 -12.98
CA ALA A 186 4.84 -9.00 -13.93
C ALA A 186 6.37 -9.05 -13.81
N VAL A 187 6.91 -8.99 -12.58
CA VAL A 187 8.37 -9.10 -12.35
C VAL A 187 8.88 -10.48 -12.76
N HIS A 188 8.15 -11.56 -12.49
CA HIS A 188 8.54 -12.90 -12.95
C HIS A 188 8.64 -12.99 -14.48
N GLU A 189 7.72 -12.35 -15.22
CA GLU A 189 7.81 -12.29 -16.69
C GLU A 189 9.01 -11.45 -17.15
N VAL A 190 9.31 -10.36 -16.49
CA VAL A 190 10.53 -9.57 -16.76
C VAL A 190 11.77 -10.43 -16.52
N VAL A 191 11.85 -11.14 -15.40
CA VAL A 191 12.96 -12.07 -15.07
C VAL A 191 13.11 -13.15 -16.13
N ARG A 192 12.00 -13.75 -16.54
CA ARG A 192 11.99 -14.77 -17.60
C ARG A 192 12.53 -14.22 -18.93
N GLY A 193 12.09 -13.02 -19.31
CA GLY A 193 12.56 -12.32 -20.51
C GLY A 193 14.06 -12.00 -20.45
N LEU A 194 14.52 -11.41 -19.35
CA LEU A 194 15.94 -11.10 -19.12
C LEU A 194 16.80 -12.37 -19.14
N GLY A 195 16.35 -13.44 -18.49
CA GLY A 195 17.03 -14.74 -18.53
C GLY A 195 17.15 -15.31 -19.94
N HIS A 196 16.13 -15.10 -20.80
CA HIS A 196 16.19 -15.49 -22.20
C HIS A 196 17.23 -14.69 -22.99
N LEU A 197 17.31 -13.37 -22.77
CA LEU A 197 18.33 -12.50 -23.37
C LEU A 197 19.74 -12.87 -22.91
N LEU A 198 19.92 -13.14 -21.63
CA LEU A 198 21.22 -13.57 -21.06
C LEU A 198 21.74 -14.87 -21.72
N ARG A 199 20.86 -15.86 -21.95
CA ARG A 199 21.23 -17.10 -22.65
C ARG A 199 21.65 -16.87 -24.10
N ARG A 200 21.22 -15.77 -24.71
CA ARG A 200 21.63 -15.34 -26.07
C ARG A 200 22.88 -14.45 -26.08
N GLY A 201 23.55 -14.29 -24.94
CA GLY A 201 24.76 -13.50 -24.83
C GLY A 201 24.58 -12.02 -24.57
N TRP A 202 23.32 -11.54 -24.42
CA TRP A 202 23.08 -10.16 -24.01
C TRP A 202 23.54 -9.91 -22.56
N ARG A 203 24.03 -8.71 -22.31
CA ARG A 203 24.35 -8.21 -20.98
C ARG A 203 23.84 -6.79 -20.81
N PRO A 204 23.29 -6.41 -19.64
CA PRO A 204 22.87 -5.05 -19.40
C PRO A 204 24.07 -4.10 -19.29
N ALA A 205 23.89 -2.84 -19.65
CA ALA A 205 24.89 -1.83 -19.44
C ALA A 205 25.16 -1.61 -17.94
N ARG A 206 24.11 -1.49 -17.14
CA ARG A 206 24.18 -1.39 -15.68
C ARG A 206 23.70 -2.67 -15.03
N THR A 207 24.22 -2.94 -13.86
CA THR A 207 23.72 -4.07 -13.04
C THR A 207 22.23 -3.90 -12.74
N ILE A 208 21.45 -4.94 -12.96
CA ILE A 208 20.03 -5.00 -12.61
C ILE A 208 19.88 -5.78 -11.32
N VAL A 209 19.22 -5.20 -10.34
CA VAL A 209 18.85 -5.86 -9.07
C VAL A 209 17.33 -6.01 -9.05
N LEU A 210 16.89 -7.23 -8.86
CA LEU A 210 15.48 -7.58 -8.70
C LEU A 210 15.28 -7.87 -7.21
N ALA A 211 14.32 -7.20 -6.59
CA ALA A 211 14.02 -7.34 -5.17
C ALA A 211 12.57 -7.78 -4.97
N SER A 212 12.38 -8.77 -4.12
CA SER A 212 11.05 -9.21 -3.66
C SER A 212 10.95 -8.97 -2.17
N TRP A 213 10.15 -8.00 -1.79
CA TRP A 213 10.01 -7.55 -0.42
C TRP A 213 9.03 -8.40 0.36
N ASP A 214 9.27 -8.50 1.65
CA ASP A 214 8.40 -9.12 2.62
C ASP A 214 7.84 -8.09 3.59
N ALA A 215 6.67 -8.36 4.17
CA ALA A 215 6.02 -7.52 5.16
C ALA A 215 5.80 -6.04 4.74
N GLU A 216 5.51 -5.82 3.45
CA GLU A 216 5.10 -4.50 2.94
C GLU A 216 3.81 -4.05 3.59
N GLU A 217 2.82 -4.92 3.60
CA GLU A 217 1.45 -4.68 4.07
C GLU A 217 1.38 -4.26 5.55
N TYR A 218 2.35 -4.66 6.35
CA TYR A 218 2.42 -4.27 7.77
C TYR A 218 2.97 -2.86 7.98
N GLY A 219 3.68 -2.31 7.00
CA GLY A 219 4.25 -0.98 7.14
C GLY A 219 5.49 -0.73 6.31
N LEU A 220 5.58 -1.27 5.10
CA LEU A 220 6.75 -1.17 4.21
C LEU A 220 8.02 -1.74 4.87
N VAL A 221 7.87 -2.81 5.68
CA VAL A 221 8.95 -3.22 6.59
C VAL A 221 10.16 -3.70 5.81
N GLY A 222 10.01 -4.67 4.91
CA GLY A 222 11.15 -5.27 4.22
C GLY A 222 11.98 -4.30 3.40
N SER A 223 11.35 -3.40 2.67
CA SER A 223 12.05 -2.38 1.87
C SER A 223 12.69 -1.30 2.73
N THR A 224 12.02 -0.87 3.80
CA THR A 224 12.54 0.16 4.71
C THR A 224 13.76 -0.34 5.45
N GLU A 225 13.69 -1.53 6.05
CA GLU A 225 14.83 -2.12 6.75
C GLU A 225 16.05 -2.32 5.83
N CYS A 226 15.82 -2.72 4.56
CA CYS A 226 16.88 -2.77 3.56
C CYS A 226 17.46 -1.37 3.28
N GLY A 227 16.60 -0.36 3.17
CA GLY A 227 17.02 1.03 2.96
C GLY A 227 17.85 1.59 4.11
N GLU A 228 17.52 1.24 5.34
CA GLU A 228 18.24 1.62 6.55
C GLU A 228 19.58 0.88 6.69
N ASP A 229 19.58 -0.43 6.42
CA ASP A 229 20.78 -1.28 6.53
C ASP A 229 21.85 -0.92 5.48
N TYR A 230 21.41 -0.65 4.24
CA TYR A 230 22.32 -0.41 3.10
C TYR A 230 22.30 1.04 2.61
N ALA A 231 21.90 2.02 3.43
CA ALA A 231 21.66 3.40 3.01
C ALA A 231 22.79 3.98 2.14
N SER A 232 24.01 4.02 2.64
CA SER A 232 25.16 4.59 1.90
C SER A 232 25.43 3.86 0.59
N PHE A 233 25.37 2.52 0.61
CA PHE A 233 25.57 1.72 -0.59
C PHE A 233 24.49 1.99 -1.64
N LEU A 234 23.23 2.08 -1.23
CA LEU A 234 22.12 2.34 -2.12
C LEU A 234 22.21 3.74 -2.73
N GLN A 235 22.53 4.75 -1.92
CA GLN A 235 22.71 6.13 -2.41
C GLN A 235 23.87 6.25 -3.40
N ASP A 236 24.97 5.58 -3.16
CA ASP A 236 26.16 5.63 -4.03
C ASP A 236 25.99 4.86 -5.35
N HIS A 237 25.17 3.81 -5.34
CA HIS A 237 25.18 2.85 -6.44
C HIS A 237 23.84 2.67 -7.15
N VAL A 238 22.68 2.97 -6.54
CA VAL A 238 21.38 2.79 -7.17
C VAL A 238 20.96 4.06 -7.89
N ALA A 239 20.95 4.01 -9.21
CA ALA A 239 20.58 5.15 -10.07
C ALA A 239 19.06 5.39 -10.08
N LEU A 240 18.26 4.34 -9.97
CA LEU A 240 16.81 4.41 -9.91
C LEU A 240 16.20 3.14 -9.32
N TYR A 241 14.98 3.28 -8.79
CA TYR A 241 14.14 2.20 -8.32
C TYR A 241 12.80 2.18 -9.06
N HIS A 242 12.44 1.04 -9.65
CA HIS A 242 11.13 0.77 -10.24
C HIS A 242 10.30 -0.12 -9.33
N ASN A 243 9.10 0.32 -8.99
CA ASN A 243 8.16 -0.39 -8.13
C ASN A 243 7.04 -1.02 -8.95
N LEU A 244 6.74 -2.26 -8.68
CA LEU A 244 5.63 -3.00 -9.28
C LEU A 244 4.77 -3.63 -8.18
N ASP A 245 3.95 -2.85 -7.55
CA ASP A 245 2.99 -3.29 -6.56
C ASP A 245 1.76 -3.93 -7.27
N MET A 246 0.67 -3.22 -7.41
CA MET A 246 -0.45 -3.64 -8.25
C MET A 246 -0.20 -3.30 -9.72
N ALA A 247 0.38 -4.21 -10.49
CA ALA A 247 0.71 -3.99 -11.90
C ALA A 247 -0.47 -4.15 -12.85
N VAL A 248 -1.53 -4.85 -12.45
CA VAL A 248 -2.73 -5.10 -13.26
C VAL A 248 -3.98 -4.64 -12.52
N ARG A 249 -4.49 -3.45 -12.91
CA ARG A 249 -5.69 -2.85 -12.32
C ARG A 249 -6.50 -2.12 -13.39
N GLY A 250 -7.42 -2.83 -14.02
CA GLY A 250 -8.27 -2.26 -15.07
C GLY A 250 -7.59 -2.16 -16.44
N SER A 251 -8.18 -1.38 -17.35
CA SER A 251 -7.80 -1.31 -18.78
C SER A 251 -6.91 -0.10 -19.12
N GLN A 252 -6.67 0.81 -18.18
CA GLN A 252 -5.88 2.02 -18.40
C GLN A 252 -4.51 1.85 -17.76
N PHE A 253 -3.44 2.06 -18.53
CA PHE A 253 -2.10 2.12 -17.97
C PHE A 253 -1.89 3.45 -17.23
N ARG A 254 -1.51 3.36 -15.97
CA ARG A 254 -1.20 4.52 -15.13
C ARG A 254 0.18 4.35 -14.54
N ALA A 255 0.95 5.43 -14.53
CA ALA A 255 2.27 5.46 -13.91
C ALA A 255 2.43 6.68 -13.00
N ARG A 256 3.29 6.53 -12.02
CA ARG A 256 3.77 7.63 -11.16
C ARG A 256 5.28 7.57 -11.14
N ALA A 257 5.94 8.72 -11.14
CA ALA A 257 7.39 8.74 -11.16
C ALA A 257 7.97 10.06 -10.67
N SER A 258 9.23 10.00 -10.27
CA SER A 258 10.08 11.17 -10.14
C SER A 258 10.18 11.91 -11.48
N PRO A 259 10.26 13.25 -11.51
CA PRO A 259 10.29 14.02 -12.75
C PRO A 259 11.35 13.56 -13.75
N SER A 260 12.53 13.15 -13.28
CA SER A 260 13.63 12.63 -14.10
C SER A 260 13.30 11.36 -14.88
N LEU A 261 12.30 10.56 -14.44
CA LEU A 261 11.92 9.29 -15.07
C LEU A 261 10.70 9.41 -16.01
N GLN A 262 10.00 10.54 -16.01
CA GLN A 262 8.78 10.69 -16.82
C GLN A 262 9.02 10.43 -18.31
N ARG A 263 10.11 10.97 -18.85
CA ARG A 263 10.46 10.77 -20.28
C ARG A 263 10.69 9.28 -20.59
N VAL A 264 11.39 8.56 -19.72
CA VAL A 264 11.67 7.13 -19.90
C VAL A 264 10.37 6.33 -19.98
N LEU A 265 9.40 6.62 -19.09
CA LEU A 265 8.10 5.97 -19.10
C LEU A 265 7.30 6.28 -20.37
N HIS A 266 7.26 7.56 -20.81
CA HIS A 266 6.61 7.92 -22.06
C HIS A 266 7.23 7.24 -23.27
N ASP A 267 8.55 7.16 -23.34
CA ASP A 267 9.24 6.53 -24.46
C ASP A 267 9.04 4.99 -24.45
N ALA A 268 9.01 4.38 -23.27
CA ALA A 268 8.69 2.95 -23.12
C ALA A 268 7.27 2.62 -23.61
N VAL A 269 6.29 3.42 -23.20
CA VAL A 269 4.87 3.21 -23.59
C VAL A 269 4.68 3.41 -25.10
N LYS A 270 5.34 4.38 -25.72
CA LYS A 270 5.28 4.55 -27.19
C LYS A 270 5.76 3.34 -27.98
N ALA A 271 6.60 2.50 -27.39
CA ALA A 271 7.07 1.27 -28.02
C ALA A 271 6.05 0.11 -27.92
N LEU A 272 4.96 0.29 -27.15
CA LEU A 272 3.96 -0.74 -26.93
C LEU A 272 2.72 -0.51 -27.82
N PRO A 273 2.22 -1.54 -28.51
CA PRO A 273 0.99 -1.42 -29.26
C PRO A 273 -0.22 -1.28 -28.32
N ASN A 274 -1.14 -0.38 -28.67
CA ASN A 274 -2.44 -0.22 -27.99
C ASN A 274 -2.35 0.18 -26.51
N VAL A 275 -1.24 0.75 -26.05
CA VAL A 275 -1.08 1.30 -24.71
C VAL A 275 -0.93 2.82 -24.81
N THR A 276 -1.69 3.54 -24.02
CA THR A 276 -1.59 5.00 -23.89
C THR A 276 -1.25 5.37 -22.47
N LEU A 277 -0.44 6.41 -22.32
CA LEU A 277 -0.09 7.02 -21.05
C LEU A 277 -0.30 8.52 -21.18
N ASP A 278 -1.37 9.03 -20.59
CA ASP A 278 -1.72 10.45 -20.73
C ASP A 278 -0.87 11.32 -19.81
N LEU A 279 -0.74 10.92 -18.55
CA LEU A 279 -0.01 11.66 -17.54
C LEU A 279 0.74 10.72 -16.60
N VAL A 280 2.01 11.06 -16.34
CA VAL A 280 2.76 10.46 -15.23
C VAL A 280 2.53 11.30 -13.98
N GLY A 281 1.83 10.74 -13.00
CA GLY A 281 1.54 11.40 -11.73
C GLY A 281 2.78 11.50 -10.82
N PRO A 282 2.72 12.37 -9.79
CA PRO A 282 3.74 12.41 -8.76
C PRO A 282 3.68 11.16 -7.88
N LEU A 283 4.83 10.73 -7.39
CA LEU A 283 4.92 9.75 -6.30
C LEU A 283 4.57 10.43 -4.98
N GLY A 284 4.03 9.63 -4.05
CA GLY A 284 3.81 10.02 -2.66
C GLY A 284 4.56 9.10 -1.72
N SER A 285 3.82 8.33 -0.96
CA SER A 285 4.26 7.23 -0.10
C SER A 285 3.24 6.09 -0.21
N GLY A 286 3.48 4.98 0.49
CA GLY A 286 2.49 3.91 0.61
C GLY A 286 2.78 2.67 -0.20
N SER A 287 4.00 2.52 -0.73
CA SER A 287 4.56 1.27 -1.23
C SER A 287 6.08 1.31 -1.10
N ASP A 288 6.77 0.25 -1.48
CA ASP A 288 8.21 0.02 -1.27
C ASP A 288 9.14 1.10 -1.85
N PHE A 289 8.69 1.86 -2.85
CA PHE A 289 9.48 2.99 -3.36
C PHE A 289 9.71 4.10 -2.31
N THR A 290 8.96 4.10 -1.22
CA THR A 290 8.97 5.19 -0.23
C THR A 290 10.36 5.40 0.37
N VAL A 291 11.03 4.34 0.78
CA VAL A 291 12.37 4.43 1.38
C VAL A 291 13.42 4.90 0.36
N PHE A 292 13.31 4.45 -0.88
CA PHE A 292 14.25 4.87 -1.94
C PHE A 292 14.07 6.34 -2.30
N LEU A 293 12.81 6.78 -2.44
CA LEU A 293 12.49 8.15 -2.85
C LEU A 293 12.74 9.16 -1.75
N GLN A 294 12.20 8.94 -0.55
CA GLN A 294 12.12 9.96 0.49
C GLN A 294 13.42 10.06 1.30
N PRO A 295 13.82 9.05 2.11
CA PRO A 295 15.06 9.18 2.88
C PRO A 295 16.33 9.05 2.04
N LEU A 296 16.33 8.22 1.00
CA LEU A 296 17.55 7.96 0.21
C LEU A 296 17.71 8.89 -0.99
N GLY A 297 16.67 9.61 -1.42
CA GLY A 297 16.75 10.55 -2.55
C GLY A 297 16.97 9.88 -3.92
N ILE A 298 16.64 8.59 -4.04
CA ILE A 298 16.79 7.80 -5.28
C ILE A 298 15.56 8.01 -6.15
N ALA A 299 15.77 8.37 -7.42
CA ALA A 299 14.67 8.52 -8.38
C ALA A 299 13.86 7.23 -8.50
N SER A 300 12.54 7.34 -8.37
CA SER A 300 11.67 6.17 -8.31
C SER A 300 10.46 6.29 -9.24
N SER A 301 9.87 5.16 -9.63
CA SER A 301 8.63 5.09 -10.40
C SER A 301 7.80 3.88 -10.03
#